data_b55c2a9e67666add3ba805088a0d35e2
#
_entry.id   b55c2a9e67666add3ba805088a0d35e2
#
_cell.length_a   1.000
_cell.length_b   1.000
_cell.length_c   1.000
_cell.angle_alpha   90.00
_cell.angle_beta   90.00
_cell.angle_gamma   90.00
#
_symmetry.space_group_name_H-M   'P 1'
#
loop_
_entity.id
_entity.type
_entity.pdbx_description
1 polymer ?
#
loop_
_entity_poly.entity_id
_entity_poly.type
_entity_poly.pdbx_seq_one_letter_code
_entity_poly.pdbx_strand_id
1 'polypeptide(L)'
;MKSKPVDISGVRHLYPFDAHYLDINGLKYHYVDEGRGNPIVMVHGNPTWSFYFRELIKALSGQCRTIVPDHIGCGLSDKPDANSYDFTLKSRVDDLDHLLDQLGVRKNITLILHDWGGMIGMAYAARHPERVRRLVVLNTYAFLPPVDYRVPRAAYFIRHAGPLSSLAVLGLNLFSIAALHLNSRQGLNPDVKKGLTAPYNCWNHRIAVLRFVQDIPLSRKDPSYQLAKSVEDNLAKFSDTPILVCWGEHDFVFNHQFLKEWQNRFPKAEVHRFSDAGHYVLEDVPEKIVPLVRDFLQKHPL
;
A
#
# COMPACT_ATOMS: atom_id res chain seq x y z
N MET A 1 23.47 -4.79 14.61
CA MET A 1 22.58 -5.03 15.79
C MET A 1 21.29 -5.61 15.27
N LYS A 2 20.87 -6.81 15.72
CA LYS A 2 19.55 -7.34 15.40
C LYS A 2 18.49 -6.35 15.94
N SER A 3 17.57 -5.90 15.10
CA SER A 3 16.48 -5.03 15.52
C SER A 3 15.63 -5.74 16.58
N LYS A 4 15.13 -4.99 17.58
CA LYS A 4 14.16 -5.57 18.53
C LYS A 4 12.92 -6.04 17.77
N PRO A 5 12.32 -7.19 18.13
CA PRO A 5 11.07 -7.63 17.54
C PRO A 5 10.00 -6.54 17.66
N VAL A 6 9.13 -6.43 16.67
CA VAL A 6 7.97 -5.56 16.74
C VAL A 6 6.96 -6.17 17.70
N ASP A 7 6.55 -5.43 18.71
CA ASP A 7 5.53 -5.86 19.67
C ASP A 7 4.15 -5.31 19.26
N ILE A 8 3.24 -6.24 18.94
CA ILE A 8 1.84 -5.95 18.60
C ILE A 8 0.85 -6.51 19.64
N SER A 9 1.34 -6.97 20.81
CA SER A 9 0.50 -7.59 21.83
C SER A 9 -0.68 -6.69 22.26
N GLY A 10 -0.41 -5.39 22.41
CA GLY A 10 -1.43 -4.39 22.76
C GLY A 10 -2.53 -4.15 21.72
N VAL A 11 -2.38 -4.66 20.49
CA VAL A 11 -3.35 -4.49 19.40
C VAL A 11 -3.76 -5.83 18.78
N ARG A 12 -3.40 -6.96 19.38
CA ARG A 12 -3.69 -8.30 18.86
C ARG A 12 -5.20 -8.54 18.69
N HIS A 13 -6.04 -7.92 19.51
CA HIS A 13 -7.50 -8.00 19.40
C HIS A 13 -8.05 -7.36 18.11
N LEU A 14 -7.34 -6.37 17.54
CA LEU A 14 -7.67 -5.77 16.25
C LEU A 14 -7.06 -6.53 15.07
N TYR A 15 -5.94 -7.22 15.31
CA TYR A 15 -5.15 -7.90 14.29
C TYR A 15 -4.88 -9.36 14.70
N PRO A 16 -5.93 -10.23 14.69
CA PRO A 16 -5.84 -11.60 15.21
C PRO A 16 -5.31 -12.62 14.19
N PHE A 17 -4.61 -12.18 13.15
CA PHE A 17 -4.12 -13.05 12.07
C PHE A 17 -2.81 -13.73 12.43
N ASP A 18 -2.58 -14.92 11.85
CA ASP A 18 -1.32 -15.61 11.96
C ASP A 18 -0.24 -14.96 11.10
N ALA A 19 0.97 -14.92 11.64
CA ALA A 19 2.12 -14.34 10.95
C ALA A 19 2.82 -15.42 10.12
N HIS A 20 2.92 -15.19 8.82
CA HIS A 20 3.70 -16.04 7.91
C HIS A 20 4.95 -15.29 7.43
N TYR A 21 5.99 -16.03 7.09
CA TYR A 21 7.24 -15.43 6.64
C TYR A 21 7.82 -16.21 5.46
N LEU A 22 8.26 -15.47 4.45
CA LEU A 22 9.07 -15.97 3.35
C LEU A 22 10.49 -15.43 3.53
N ASP A 23 11.50 -16.27 3.37
CA ASP A 23 12.89 -15.81 3.29
C ASP A 23 13.16 -15.27 1.89
N ILE A 24 13.58 -14.02 1.81
CA ILE A 24 14.02 -13.36 0.58
C ILE A 24 15.47 -12.90 0.80
N ASN A 25 16.43 -13.69 0.30
CA ASN A 25 17.85 -13.40 0.43
C ASN A 25 18.32 -13.15 1.88
N GLY A 26 17.80 -13.95 2.82
CA GLY A 26 18.13 -13.85 4.25
C GLY A 26 17.30 -12.80 5.01
N LEU A 27 16.34 -12.14 4.37
CA LEU A 27 15.39 -11.23 5.01
C LEU A 27 14.01 -11.90 5.13
N LYS A 28 13.43 -11.84 6.31
CA LYS A 28 12.06 -12.31 6.56
C LYS A 28 11.04 -11.34 6.00
N TYR A 29 10.32 -11.76 4.97
CA TYR A 29 9.22 -11.04 4.37
C TYR A 29 7.91 -11.55 4.98
N HIS A 30 7.28 -10.73 5.82
CA HIS A 30 6.04 -11.08 6.50
C HIS A 30 4.84 -10.96 5.55
N TYR A 31 3.86 -11.85 5.73
CA TYR A 31 2.56 -11.73 5.09
C TYR A 31 1.47 -12.39 5.94
N VAL A 32 0.24 -11.92 5.78
CA VAL A 32 -0.99 -12.59 6.23
C VAL A 32 -1.49 -13.46 5.07
N ASP A 33 -1.97 -14.67 5.38
CA ASP A 33 -2.58 -15.59 4.40
C ASP A 33 -3.78 -16.28 5.05
N GLU A 34 -4.95 -15.69 4.87
CA GLU A 34 -6.18 -16.12 5.53
C GLU A 34 -7.24 -16.56 4.52
N GLY A 35 -7.98 -17.60 4.88
CA GLY A 35 -9.09 -18.11 4.08
C GLY A 35 -8.67 -19.02 2.93
N ARG A 36 -9.62 -19.29 2.02
CA ARG A 36 -9.43 -20.17 0.86
C ARG A 36 -10.26 -19.69 -0.32
N GLY A 37 -9.90 -20.09 -1.54
CA GLY A 37 -10.62 -19.71 -2.76
C GLY A 37 -9.79 -18.80 -3.67
N ASN A 38 -10.46 -17.95 -4.45
CA ASN A 38 -9.76 -17.02 -5.36
C ASN A 38 -8.94 -16.00 -4.57
N PRO A 39 -7.68 -15.75 -4.97
CA PRO A 39 -6.77 -14.90 -4.22
C PRO A 39 -7.14 -13.41 -4.33
N ILE A 40 -7.13 -12.75 -3.18
CA ILE A 40 -7.17 -11.29 -3.03
C ILE A 40 -5.84 -10.87 -2.44
N VAL A 41 -5.04 -10.12 -3.21
CA VAL A 41 -3.76 -9.59 -2.77
C VAL A 41 -3.93 -8.12 -2.44
N MET A 42 -3.68 -7.74 -1.18
CA MET A 42 -3.82 -6.36 -0.70
C MET A 42 -2.44 -5.75 -0.50
N VAL A 43 -2.15 -4.66 -1.21
CA VAL A 43 -0.82 -4.05 -1.22
C VAL A 43 -0.88 -2.68 -0.57
N HIS A 44 -0.16 -2.55 0.55
CA HIS A 44 -0.12 -1.33 1.36
C HIS A 44 0.91 -0.32 0.84
N GLY A 45 0.88 0.88 1.42
CA GLY A 45 1.85 1.93 1.15
C GLY A 45 2.62 2.41 2.37
N ASN A 46 2.86 3.71 2.46
CA ASN A 46 3.73 4.34 3.46
C ASN A 46 2.98 5.40 4.30
N PRO A 47 3.02 5.36 5.63
CA PRO A 47 3.70 4.42 6.52
C PRO A 47 2.79 3.29 7.05
N THR A 48 1.85 2.82 6.24
CA THR A 48 0.97 1.72 6.61
C THR A 48 1.68 0.36 6.51
N TRP A 49 0.98 -0.70 6.91
CA TRP A 49 1.38 -2.09 6.80
C TRP A 49 0.11 -2.96 6.75
N SER A 50 0.20 -4.27 6.71
CA SER A 50 -0.96 -5.17 6.56
C SER A 50 -2.10 -4.92 7.57
N PHE A 51 -1.81 -4.34 8.73
CA PHE A 51 -2.80 -3.89 9.71
C PHE A 51 -3.86 -2.93 9.13
N TYR A 52 -3.50 -2.12 8.14
CA TYR A 52 -4.42 -1.21 7.48
C TYR A 52 -5.58 -1.93 6.80
N PHE A 53 -5.33 -3.14 6.30
CA PHE A 53 -6.35 -3.96 5.63
C PHE A 53 -7.12 -4.90 6.56
N ARG A 54 -6.93 -4.85 7.88
CA ARG A 54 -7.50 -5.79 8.84
C ARG A 54 -9.01 -6.00 8.72
N GLU A 55 -9.77 -4.93 8.44
CA GLU A 55 -11.24 -5.04 8.30
C GLU A 55 -11.64 -5.74 7.01
N LEU A 56 -10.90 -5.54 5.91
CA LEU A 56 -11.11 -6.29 4.67
C LEU A 56 -10.68 -7.75 4.80
N ILE A 57 -9.57 -8.05 5.50
CA ILE A 57 -9.14 -9.43 5.76
C ILE A 57 -10.26 -10.18 6.51
N LYS A 58 -10.74 -9.65 7.65
CA LYS A 58 -11.83 -10.23 8.44
C LYS A 58 -13.10 -10.46 7.61
N ALA A 59 -13.42 -9.47 6.75
CA ALA A 59 -14.64 -9.50 5.97
C ALA A 59 -14.63 -10.49 4.81
N LEU A 60 -13.46 -10.76 4.21
CA LEU A 60 -13.32 -11.48 2.95
C LEU A 60 -12.74 -12.89 3.09
N SER A 61 -12.00 -13.17 4.18
CA SER A 61 -11.32 -14.47 4.37
C SER A 61 -12.28 -15.68 4.50
N GLY A 62 -13.55 -15.44 4.82
CA GLY A 62 -14.57 -16.51 4.83
C GLY A 62 -14.94 -17.05 3.44
N GLN A 63 -14.64 -16.32 2.36
CA GLN A 63 -15.03 -16.64 0.98
C GLN A 63 -13.87 -16.62 -0.02
N CYS A 64 -12.78 -15.95 0.31
CA CYS A 64 -11.61 -15.76 -0.54
C CYS A 64 -10.32 -16.04 0.25
N ARG A 65 -9.23 -16.32 -0.46
CA ARG A 65 -7.89 -16.34 0.14
C ARG A 65 -7.32 -14.92 0.14
N THR A 66 -7.13 -14.32 1.30
CA THR A 66 -6.59 -12.97 1.44
C THR A 66 -5.10 -13.03 1.75
N ILE A 67 -4.27 -12.42 0.92
CA ILE A 67 -2.81 -12.39 1.03
C ILE A 67 -2.40 -10.93 1.18
N VAL A 68 -1.75 -10.58 2.29
CA VAL A 68 -1.42 -9.19 2.60
C VAL A 68 0.04 -9.11 3.08
N PRO A 69 0.99 -8.84 2.20
CA PRO A 69 2.39 -8.71 2.58
C PRO A 69 2.66 -7.41 3.32
N ASP A 70 3.71 -7.42 4.15
CA ASP A 70 4.38 -6.24 4.65
C ASP A 70 5.68 -6.03 3.87
N HIS A 71 5.84 -4.92 3.18
CA HIS A 71 7.07 -4.63 2.45
C HIS A 71 8.30 -4.70 3.36
N ILE A 72 9.45 -5.14 2.83
CA ILE A 72 10.72 -5.12 3.58
C ILE A 72 10.94 -3.73 4.18
N GLY A 73 11.20 -3.69 5.48
CA GLY A 73 11.31 -2.47 6.28
C GLY A 73 9.99 -1.98 6.90
N CYS A 74 8.83 -2.59 6.56
CA CYS A 74 7.51 -2.23 7.09
C CYS A 74 6.90 -3.35 7.93
N GLY A 75 5.84 -3.02 8.69
CA GLY A 75 5.05 -4.00 9.43
C GLY A 75 5.89 -4.97 10.26
N LEU A 76 5.63 -6.26 10.07
CA LEU A 76 6.35 -7.35 10.76
C LEU A 76 7.52 -7.94 9.93
N SER A 77 7.75 -7.44 8.72
CA SER A 77 8.93 -7.80 7.92
C SER A 77 10.22 -7.29 8.56
N ASP A 78 11.36 -7.90 8.19
CA ASP A 78 12.67 -7.47 8.64
C ASP A 78 12.97 -6.01 8.29
N LYS A 79 13.80 -5.37 9.10
CA LYS A 79 14.16 -3.94 9.01
C LYS A 79 15.64 -3.80 8.71
N PRO A 80 16.08 -4.10 7.46
CA PRO A 80 17.48 -3.97 7.08
C PRO A 80 17.94 -2.50 7.13
N ASP A 81 19.23 -2.30 7.24
CA ASP A 81 19.81 -0.97 7.04
C ASP A 81 19.81 -0.57 5.57
N ALA A 82 20.15 0.70 5.31
CA ALA A 82 20.09 1.29 3.98
C ALA A 82 21.10 0.71 2.97
N ASN A 83 22.09 -0.08 3.43
CA ASN A 83 23.11 -0.70 2.59
C ASN A 83 22.80 -2.19 2.33
N SER A 84 21.92 -2.78 3.13
CA SER A 84 21.59 -4.21 3.07
C SER A 84 20.36 -4.53 2.21
N TYR A 85 19.61 -3.52 1.80
CA TYR A 85 18.43 -3.66 0.96
C TYR A 85 18.24 -2.41 0.10
N ASP A 86 17.91 -2.62 -1.17
CA ASP A 86 17.60 -1.54 -2.10
C ASP A 86 16.11 -1.16 -1.99
N PHE A 87 15.83 -0.08 -1.29
CA PHE A 87 14.47 0.40 -1.00
C PHE A 87 13.80 1.11 -2.20
N THR A 88 13.90 0.55 -3.41
CA THR A 88 13.30 1.09 -4.63
C THR A 88 11.96 0.45 -4.95
N LEU A 89 11.19 1.07 -5.85
CA LEU A 89 9.98 0.48 -6.43
C LEU A 89 10.26 -0.92 -6.99
N LYS A 90 11.40 -1.07 -7.72
CA LYS A 90 11.77 -2.35 -8.33
C LYS A 90 11.89 -3.46 -7.30
N SER A 91 12.61 -3.24 -6.21
CA SER A 91 12.81 -4.26 -5.17
C SER A 91 11.49 -4.69 -4.54
N ARG A 92 10.59 -3.73 -4.25
CA ARG A 92 9.26 -4.02 -3.68
C ARG A 92 8.39 -4.84 -4.63
N VAL A 93 8.48 -4.57 -5.93
CA VAL A 93 7.76 -5.34 -6.96
C VAL A 93 8.34 -6.74 -7.09
N ASP A 94 9.66 -6.87 -7.05
CA ASP A 94 10.35 -8.17 -7.13
C ASP A 94 10.02 -9.03 -5.91
N ASP A 95 9.97 -8.45 -4.71
CA ASP A 95 9.59 -9.16 -3.47
C ASP A 95 8.14 -9.65 -3.53
N LEU A 96 7.21 -8.81 -4.03
CA LEU A 96 5.80 -9.19 -4.20
C LEU A 96 5.66 -10.31 -5.24
N ASP A 97 6.36 -10.21 -6.37
CA ASP A 97 6.34 -11.21 -7.44
C ASP A 97 6.87 -12.55 -6.91
N HIS A 98 7.99 -12.52 -6.20
CA HIS A 98 8.57 -13.70 -5.57
C HIS A 98 7.62 -14.36 -4.55
N LEU A 99 6.98 -13.56 -3.69
CA LEU A 99 5.99 -14.07 -2.73
C LEU A 99 4.85 -14.79 -3.45
N LEU A 100 4.24 -14.16 -4.45
CA LEU A 100 3.07 -14.72 -5.13
C LEU A 100 3.43 -15.99 -5.90
N ASP A 101 4.62 -16.04 -6.49
CA ASP A 101 5.13 -17.24 -7.15
C ASP A 101 5.39 -18.40 -6.17
N GLN A 102 5.98 -18.13 -4.98
CA GLN A 102 6.20 -19.13 -3.94
C GLN A 102 4.88 -19.67 -3.36
N LEU A 103 3.87 -18.83 -3.25
CA LEU A 103 2.54 -19.22 -2.78
C LEU A 103 1.67 -19.89 -3.85
N GLY A 104 2.18 -20.03 -5.09
CA GLY A 104 1.46 -20.59 -6.22
C GLY A 104 0.30 -19.71 -6.72
N VAL A 105 0.32 -18.42 -6.42
CA VAL A 105 -0.73 -17.45 -6.76
C VAL A 105 -0.49 -16.89 -8.16
N ARG A 106 -0.98 -17.59 -9.18
CA ARG A 106 -0.65 -17.32 -10.60
C ARG A 106 -1.86 -17.04 -11.49
N LYS A 107 -3.07 -17.00 -10.93
CA LYS A 107 -4.31 -16.74 -11.70
C LYS A 107 -5.42 -16.19 -10.82
N ASN A 108 -6.42 -15.58 -11.44
CA ASN A 108 -7.64 -15.11 -10.80
C ASN A 108 -7.39 -14.11 -9.64
N ILE A 109 -6.31 -13.33 -9.73
CA ILE A 109 -5.94 -12.39 -8.68
C ILE A 109 -6.87 -11.19 -8.71
N THR A 110 -7.40 -10.82 -7.55
CA THR A 110 -7.94 -9.48 -7.28
C THR A 110 -6.87 -8.70 -6.54
N LEU A 111 -6.46 -7.56 -7.07
CA LEU A 111 -5.58 -6.63 -6.35
C LEU A 111 -6.40 -5.57 -5.62
N ILE A 112 -6.12 -5.33 -4.34
CA ILE A 112 -6.63 -4.20 -3.56
C ILE A 112 -5.43 -3.31 -3.22
N LEU A 113 -5.46 -2.08 -3.68
CA LEU A 113 -4.30 -1.21 -3.77
C LEU A 113 -4.54 0.08 -2.99
N HIS A 114 -3.59 0.45 -2.12
CA HIS A 114 -3.63 1.70 -1.37
C HIS A 114 -2.26 2.39 -1.35
N ASP A 115 -2.22 3.69 -1.52
CA ASP A 115 -1.01 4.53 -1.48
C ASP A 115 0.07 4.01 -2.45
N TRP A 116 1.31 3.75 -2.02
CA TRP A 116 2.35 3.12 -2.83
C TRP A 116 1.98 1.75 -3.37
N GLY A 117 1.05 1.07 -2.68
CA GLY A 117 0.53 -0.23 -3.13
C GLY A 117 -0.07 -0.19 -4.53
N GLY A 118 -0.58 0.96 -4.98
CA GLY A 118 -1.05 1.12 -6.36
C GLY A 118 0.06 0.97 -7.38
N MET A 119 1.14 1.72 -7.22
CA MET A 119 2.28 1.63 -8.14
C MET A 119 2.96 0.25 -8.07
N ILE A 120 3.13 -0.32 -6.86
CA ILE A 120 3.75 -1.64 -6.67
C ILE A 120 2.87 -2.74 -7.27
N GLY A 121 1.57 -2.77 -6.93
CA GLY A 121 0.65 -3.79 -7.42
C GLY A 121 0.41 -3.70 -8.93
N MET A 122 0.33 -2.48 -9.48
CA MET A 122 0.18 -2.32 -10.94
C MET A 122 1.48 -2.60 -11.70
N ALA A 123 2.66 -2.41 -11.09
CA ALA A 123 3.92 -2.86 -11.68
C ALA A 123 3.99 -4.40 -11.75
N TYR A 124 3.53 -5.10 -10.70
CA TYR A 124 3.34 -6.55 -10.74
C TYR A 124 2.34 -6.95 -11.83
N ALA A 125 1.17 -6.31 -11.86
CA ALA A 125 0.14 -6.58 -12.85
C ALA A 125 0.64 -6.36 -14.30
N ALA A 126 1.43 -5.32 -14.55
CA ALA A 126 2.00 -5.04 -15.87
C ALA A 126 2.98 -6.13 -16.34
N ARG A 127 3.66 -6.83 -15.41
CA ARG A 127 4.50 -8.01 -15.70
C ARG A 127 3.66 -9.27 -16.00
N HIS A 128 2.51 -9.41 -15.35
CA HIS A 128 1.65 -10.59 -15.39
C HIS A 128 0.18 -10.23 -15.63
N PRO A 129 -0.16 -9.56 -16.75
CA PRO A 129 -1.52 -9.06 -16.98
C PRO A 129 -2.56 -10.18 -17.01
N GLU A 130 -2.18 -11.38 -17.42
CA GLU A 130 -3.04 -12.56 -17.48
C GLU A 130 -3.43 -13.09 -16.08
N ARG A 131 -2.68 -12.77 -15.04
CA ARG A 131 -2.94 -13.23 -13.66
C ARG A 131 -3.98 -12.38 -12.95
N VAL A 132 -4.09 -11.09 -13.30
CA VAL A 132 -4.94 -10.11 -12.59
C VAL A 132 -6.28 -9.96 -13.30
N ARG A 133 -7.36 -10.21 -12.56
CA ARG A 133 -8.72 -10.25 -13.12
C ARG A 133 -9.64 -9.13 -12.59
N ARG A 134 -9.31 -8.52 -11.47
CA ARG A 134 -10.08 -7.43 -10.85
C ARG A 134 -9.15 -6.49 -10.09
N LEU A 135 -9.52 -5.22 -10.04
CA LEU A 135 -8.79 -4.19 -9.29
C LEU A 135 -9.74 -3.47 -8.33
N VAL A 136 -9.28 -3.21 -7.11
CA VAL A 136 -9.89 -2.30 -6.14
C VAL A 136 -8.87 -1.23 -5.80
N VAL A 137 -9.21 0.01 -6.05
CA VAL A 137 -8.33 1.18 -5.97
C VAL A 137 -8.78 2.05 -4.80
N LEU A 138 -7.92 2.23 -3.80
CA LEU A 138 -8.20 3.00 -2.59
C LEU A 138 -7.14 4.11 -2.47
N ASN A 139 -7.50 5.35 -2.78
CA ASN A 139 -6.59 6.51 -2.64
C ASN A 139 -5.13 6.22 -3.00
N THR A 140 -4.86 5.99 -4.28
CA THR A 140 -3.55 5.53 -4.77
C THR A 140 -3.28 6.01 -6.20
N TYR A 141 -2.11 5.66 -6.73
CA TYR A 141 -1.67 6.00 -8.07
C TYR A 141 -1.00 4.81 -8.76
N ALA A 142 -1.02 4.81 -10.11
CA ALA A 142 -0.31 3.83 -10.94
C ALA A 142 0.26 4.49 -12.22
N PHE A 143 0.48 5.78 -12.18
CA PHE A 143 0.96 6.63 -13.28
C PHE A 143 1.84 7.73 -12.69
N LEU A 144 2.61 8.41 -13.53
CA LEU A 144 3.39 9.56 -13.09
C LEU A 144 2.47 10.67 -12.58
N PRO A 145 2.90 11.48 -11.60
CA PRO A 145 2.08 12.56 -11.07
C PRO A 145 1.52 13.45 -12.18
N PRO A 146 0.24 13.87 -12.10
CA PRO A 146 -0.35 14.80 -13.05
C PRO A 146 0.49 16.06 -13.23
N VAL A 147 0.49 16.65 -14.44
CA VAL A 147 1.39 17.78 -14.81
C VAL A 147 1.29 18.95 -13.83
N ASP A 148 0.07 19.27 -13.36
CA ASP A 148 -0.18 20.37 -12.44
C ASP A 148 -0.14 19.96 -10.96
N TYR A 149 0.24 18.70 -10.68
CA TYR A 149 0.33 18.24 -9.30
C TYR A 149 1.49 18.86 -8.57
N ARG A 150 1.19 19.45 -7.42
CA ARG A 150 2.19 19.99 -6.51
C ARG A 150 2.45 19.02 -5.39
N VAL A 151 3.66 18.48 -5.34
CA VAL A 151 4.10 17.61 -4.24
C VAL A 151 3.92 18.35 -2.90
N PRO A 152 3.30 17.72 -1.89
CA PRO A 152 3.16 18.34 -0.57
C PRO A 152 4.50 18.82 -0.04
N ARG A 153 4.54 20.03 0.54
CA ARG A 153 5.79 20.66 1.03
C ARG A 153 6.57 19.76 1.99
N ALA A 154 5.86 19.01 2.83
CA ALA A 154 6.47 18.05 3.76
C ALA A 154 7.20 16.92 3.00
N ALA A 155 6.59 16.34 1.98
CA ALA A 155 7.21 15.29 1.15
C ALA A 155 8.43 15.84 0.38
N TYR A 156 8.30 17.06 -0.15
CA TYR A 156 9.43 17.74 -0.81
C TYR A 156 10.60 17.96 0.16
N PHE A 157 10.32 18.45 1.38
CA PHE A 157 11.34 18.62 2.43
C PHE A 157 12.01 17.28 2.77
N ILE A 158 11.22 16.23 3.04
CA ILE A 158 11.73 14.89 3.41
C ILE A 158 12.63 14.35 2.31
N ARG A 159 12.30 14.60 1.04
CA ARG A 159 13.06 14.13 -0.09
C ARG A 159 14.41 14.84 -0.25
N HIS A 160 14.49 16.14 0.04
CA HIS A 160 15.64 16.99 -0.33
C HIS A 160 16.49 17.51 0.84
N ALA A 161 15.99 17.43 2.10
CA ALA A 161 16.66 18.01 3.25
C ALA A 161 17.81 17.15 3.86
N GLY A 162 18.19 16.05 3.22
CA GLY A 162 19.35 15.24 3.61
C GLY A 162 19.34 14.83 5.10
N PRO A 163 20.38 15.21 5.91
CA PRO A 163 20.44 14.82 7.33
C PRO A 163 19.28 15.34 8.17
N LEU A 164 18.70 16.51 7.84
CA LEU A 164 17.56 17.07 8.57
C LEU A 164 16.30 16.24 8.36
N SER A 165 16.06 15.74 7.14
CA SER A 165 14.94 14.82 6.91
C SER A 165 15.13 13.49 7.64
N SER A 166 16.36 12.98 7.70
CA SER A 166 16.68 11.79 8.49
C SER A 166 16.41 12.01 9.97
N LEU A 167 16.81 13.13 10.55
CA LEU A 167 16.49 13.45 11.95
C LEU A 167 14.98 13.53 12.18
N ALA A 168 14.24 14.21 11.28
CA ALA A 168 12.80 14.37 11.40
C ALA A 168 12.04 13.03 11.32
N VAL A 169 12.38 12.18 10.31
CA VAL A 169 11.67 10.92 10.07
C VAL A 169 12.20 9.80 10.97
N LEU A 170 13.52 9.58 10.98
CA LEU A 170 14.11 8.45 11.69
C LEU A 170 14.27 8.74 13.19
N GLY A 171 14.66 9.96 13.58
CA GLY A 171 14.84 10.36 14.96
C GLY A 171 13.53 10.64 15.67
N LEU A 172 12.77 11.61 15.18
CA LEU A 172 11.57 12.15 15.82
C LEU A 172 10.26 11.47 15.38
N ASN A 173 10.31 10.55 14.41
CA ASN A 173 9.13 9.86 13.83
C ASN A 173 8.03 10.81 13.34
N LEU A 174 8.39 12.01 12.92
CA LEU A 174 7.41 13.05 12.55
C LEU A 174 6.51 12.61 11.41
N PHE A 175 7.01 11.82 10.44
CA PHE A 175 6.22 11.38 9.31
C PHE A 175 5.09 10.44 9.75
N SER A 176 5.40 9.37 10.50
CA SER A 176 4.39 8.41 10.93
C SER A 176 3.39 9.05 11.91
N ILE A 177 3.87 9.94 12.81
CA ILE A 177 2.99 10.67 13.73
C ILE A 177 2.08 11.63 12.96
N ALA A 178 2.61 12.41 12.02
CA ALA A 178 1.80 13.30 11.20
C ALA A 178 0.74 12.55 10.40
N ALA A 179 1.10 11.39 9.85
CA ALA A 179 0.16 10.54 9.12
C ALA A 179 -1.06 10.12 9.95
N LEU A 180 -0.91 9.88 11.27
CA LEU A 180 -2.03 9.54 12.16
C LEU A 180 -3.05 10.68 12.32
N HIS A 181 -2.62 11.92 12.11
CA HIS A 181 -3.46 13.10 12.33
C HIS A 181 -3.97 13.72 11.02
N LEU A 182 -3.23 13.55 9.94
CA LEU A 182 -3.52 14.22 8.67
C LEU A 182 -4.22 13.33 7.66
N ASN A 183 -4.03 12.00 7.74
CA ASN A 183 -4.52 11.08 6.73
C ASN A 183 -5.94 10.58 6.97
N SER A 184 -6.45 10.67 8.20
CA SER A 184 -7.84 10.35 8.54
C SER A 184 -8.64 11.63 8.74
N ARG A 185 -9.85 11.67 8.18
CA ARG A 185 -10.80 12.77 8.36
C ARG A 185 -11.63 12.62 9.62
N GLN A 186 -11.99 11.38 9.96
CA GLN A 186 -12.81 11.05 11.14
C GLN A 186 -11.98 11.02 12.44
N GLY A 187 -10.65 10.98 12.31
CA GLY A 187 -9.75 10.73 13.42
C GLY A 187 -9.65 9.23 13.76
N LEU A 188 -8.50 8.83 14.28
CA LEU A 188 -8.22 7.42 14.54
C LEU A 188 -8.46 7.07 16.01
N ASN A 189 -9.04 5.90 16.25
CA ASN A 189 -9.12 5.30 17.60
C ASN A 189 -7.70 5.13 18.18
N PRO A 190 -7.48 5.32 19.50
CA PRO A 190 -6.18 5.15 20.14
C PRO A 190 -5.48 3.81 19.86
N ASP A 191 -6.22 2.69 19.84
CA ASP A 191 -5.63 1.38 19.55
C ASP A 191 -5.26 1.23 18.07
N VAL A 192 -6.02 1.85 17.17
CA VAL A 192 -5.65 1.94 15.75
C VAL A 192 -4.36 2.74 15.56
N LYS A 193 -4.21 3.88 16.26
CA LYS A 193 -2.96 4.68 16.26
C LYS A 193 -1.77 3.85 16.74
N LYS A 194 -1.95 3.08 17.83
CA LYS A 194 -0.92 2.15 18.33
C LYS A 194 -0.57 1.09 17.27
N GLY A 195 -1.58 0.47 16.65
CA GLY A 195 -1.39 -0.55 15.63
C GLY A 195 -0.61 -0.03 14.43
N LEU A 196 -1.01 1.11 13.88
CA LEU A 196 -0.33 1.71 12.73
C LEU A 196 1.13 2.09 13.03
N THR A 197 1.47 2.47 14.26
CA THR A 197 2.82 2.93 14.62
C THR A 197 3.68 1.86 15.29
N ALA A 198 3.12 0.74 15.72
CA ALA A 198 3.85 -0.32 16.43
C ALA A 198 5.15 -0.76 15.72
N PRO A 199 5.18 -0.90 14.38
CA PRO A 199 6.41 -1.30 13.68
C PRO A 199 7.50 -0.22 13.63
N TYR A 200 7.18 1.05 13.95
CA TYR A 200 8.04 2.20 13.71
C TYR A 200 8.58 2.82 15.01
N ASN A 201 8.94 1.98 15.99
CA ASN A 201 9.27 2.36 17.35
C ASN A 201 10.72 2.84 17.59
N CYS A 202 11.63 2.69 16.61
CA CYS A 202 13.02 3.14 16.73
C CYS A 202 13.59 3.61 15.38
N TRP A 203 14.77 4.20 15.39
CA TRP A 203 15.47 4.75 14.20
C TRP A 203 15.50 3.78 13.01
N ASN A 204 16.03 2.57 13.24
CA ASN A 204 16.21 1.60 12.15
C ASN A 204 14.87 1.11 11.58
N HIS A 205 13.82 1.07 12.39
CA HIS A 205 12.49 0.65 11.96
C HIS A 205 11.77 1.67 11.06
N ARG A 206 12.35 2.86 10.87
CA ARG A 206 11.78 3.95 10.06
C ARG A 206 12.53 4.20 8.76
N ILE A 207 13.60 3.42 8.49
CA ILE A 207 14.41 3.60 7.27
C ILE A 207 13.53 3.44 6.02
N ALA A 208 12.70 2.39 5.94
CA ALA A 208 11.79 2.19 4.83
C ALA A 208 10.81 3.37 4.65
N VAL A 209 10.31 3.94 5.76
CA VAL A 209 9.40 5.11 5.74
C VAL A 209 10.03 6.29 5.04
N LEU A 210 11.30 6.60 5.37
CA LEU A 210 12.07 7.66 4.72
C LEU A 210 12.33 7.32 3.25
N ARG A 211 12.75 6.08 2.97
CA ARG A 211 13.11 5.64 1.61
C ARG A 211 11.93 5.65 0.65
N PHE A 212 10.72 5.34 1.10
CA PHE A 212 9.51 5.50 0.28
C PHE A 212 9.34 6.94 -0.23
N VAL A 213 9.52 7.94 0.64
CA VAL A 213 9.39 9.34 0.21
C VAL A 213 10.53 9.76 -0.71
N GLN A 214 11.75 9.24 -0.48
CA GLN A 214 12.91 9.54 -1.33
C GLN A 214 12.81 8.90 -2.72
N ASP A 215 12.09 7.77 -2.84
CA ASP A 215 11.93 7.02 -4.09
C ASP A 215 10.74 7.50 -4.97
N ILE A 216 9.98 8.53 -4.55
CA ILE A 216 8.87 9.07 -5.36
C ILE A 216 9.41 9.50 -6.74
N PRO A 217 8.86 8.96 -7.87
CA PRO A 217 9.39 9.18 -9.20
C PRO A 217 8.93 10.53 -9.79
N LEU A 218 9.58 11.63 -9.41
CA LEU A 218 9.21 12.98 -9.82
C LEU A 218 9.92 13.44 -11.09
N SER A 219 11.08 12.86 -11.39
CA SER A 219 11.91 13.25 -12.54
C SER A 219 12.53 12.03 -13.20
N ARG A 220 12.95 12.20 -14.48
CA ARG A 220 13.64 11.13 -15.24
C ARG A 220 14.95 10.65 -14.60
N LYS A 221 15.51 11.42 -13.67
CA LYS A 221 16.74 11.08 -12.94
C LYS A 221 16.50 10.18 -11.72
N ASP A 222 15.24 10.04 -11.29
CA ASP A 222 14.89 9.24 -10.13
C ASP A 222 14.97 7.75 -10.46
N PRO A 223 15.52 6.91 -9.57
CA PRO A 223 15.74 5.49 -9.84
C PRO A 223 14.47 4.75 -10.29
N SER A 224 13.34 5.06 -9.69
CA SER A 224 12.06 4.40 -9.96
C SER A 224 11.25 5.01 -11.12
N TYR A 225 11.74 6.10 -11.76
CA TYR A 225 10.99 6.80 -12.81
C TYR A 225 10.68 5.92 -14.02
N GLN A 226 11.67 5.21 -14.54
CA GLN A 226 11.50 4.39 -15.76
C GLN A 226 10.51 3.25 -15.53
N LEU A 227 10.55 2.62 -14.36
CA LEU A 227 9.59 1.57 -14.00
C LEU A 227 8.18 2.17 -13.84
N ALA A 228 8.03 3.29 -13.15
CA ALA A 228 6.74 3.98 -13.00
C ALA A 228 6.16 4.40 -14.37
N LYS A 229 7.00 4.91 -15.27
CA LYS A 229 6.59 5.24 -16.65
C LYS A 229 6.15 4.00 -17.42
N SER A 230 6.89 2.91 -17.30
CA SER A 230 6.50 1.62 -17.90
C SER A 230 5.16 1.11 -17.37
N VAL A 231 4.87 1.27 -16.05
CA VAL A 231 3.55 0.93 -15.50
C VAL A 231 2.46 1.75 -16.16
N GLU A 232 2.64 3.08 -16.22
CA GLU A 232 1.68 3.99 -16.86
C GLU A 232 1.41 3.59 -18.32
N ASP A 233 2.45 3.29 -19.10
CA ASP A 233 2.33 2.91 -20.51
C ASP A 233 1.59 1.56 -20.72
N ASN A 234 1.57 0.71 -19.69
CA ASN A 234 0.91 -0.59 -19.72
C ASN A 234 -0.52 -0.60 -19.13
N LEU A 235 -1.02 0.52 -18.59
CA LEU A 235 -2.35 0.58 -17.98
C LEU A 235 -3.47 0.21 -18.96
N ALA A 236 -3.31 0.52 -20.24
CA ALA A 236 -4.29 0.17 -21.28
C ALA A 236 -4.58 -1.34 -21.38
N LYS A 237 -3.66 -2.21 -20.94
CA LYS A 237 -3.88 -3.66 -20.89
C LYS A 237 -5.04 -4.07 -19.95
N PHE A 238 -5.42 -3.17 -19.03
CA PHE A 238 -6.47 -3.40 -18.04
C PHE A 238 -7.78 -2.68 -18.37
N SER A 239 -7.97 -2.18 -19.61
CA SER A 239 -9.15 -1.43 -20.04
C SER A 239 -10.47 -2.20 -19.90
N ASP A 240 -10.43 -3.52 -19.99
CA ASP A 240 -11.58 -4.41 -19.83
C ASP A 240 -11.61 -5.14 -18.48
N THR A 241 -10.62 -4.90 -17.62
CA THR A 241 -10.60 -5.45 -16.27
C THR A 241 -11.64 -4.72 -15.41
N PRO A 242 -12.51 -5.41 -14.67
CA PRO A 242 -13.39 -4.79 -13.69
C PRO A 242 -12.59 -4.02 -12.64
N ILE A 243 -12.95 -2.75 -12.42
CA ILE A 243 -12.27 -1.87 -11.46
C ILE A 243 -13.30 -1.20 -10.56
N LEU A 244 -13.09 -1.30 -9.24
CA LEU A 244 -13.78 -0.54 -8.21
C LEU A 244 -12.83 0.53 -7.67
N VAL A 245 -13.24 1.78 -7.67
CA VAL A 245 -12.51 2.91 -7.08
C VAL A 245 -13.28 3.42 -5.87
N CYS A 246 -12.67 3.37 -4.68
CA CYS A 246 -13.19 3.96 -3.46
C CYS A 246 -12.26 5.09 -3.03
N TRP A 247 -12.78 6.33 -2.99
CA TRP A 247 -11.93 7.51 -2.87
C TRP A 247 -12.38 8.47 -1.78
N GLY A 248 -11.51 8.71 -0.79
CA GLY A 248 -11.68 9.77 0.21
C GLY A 248 -11.33 11.12 -0.40
N GLU A 249 -12.30 12.06 -0.39
CA GLU A 249 -12.16 13.35 -1.07
C GLU A 249 -11.24 14.34 -0.35
N HIS A 250 -10.96 14.10 0.95
CA HIS A 250 -10.07 14.92 1.76
C HIS A 250 -8.61 14.43 1.75
N ASP A 251 -8.25 13.59 0.78
CA ASP A 251 -6.86 13.18 0.59
C ASP A 251 -6.02 14.34 0.04
N PHE A 252 -5.04 14.79 0.82
CA PHE A 252 -4.11 15.85 0.41
C PHE A 252 -2.89 15.31 -0.35
N VAL A 253 -2.67 13.98 -0.32
CA VAL A 253 -1.59 13.30 -1.04
C VAL A 253 -2.06 12.96 -2.45
N PHE A 254 -3.09 12.13 -2.56
CA PHE A 254 -3.72 11.79 -3.83
C PHE A 254 -5.05 12.52 -3.95
N ASN A 255 -4.97 13.79 -4.36
CA ASN A 255 -6.13 14.68 -4.47
C ASN A 255 -7.03 14.30 -5.67
N HIS A 256 -8.03 15.13 -5.92
CA HIS A 256 -8.99 14.95 -7.04
C HIS A 256 -8.34 14.80 -8.42
N GLN A 257 -7.10 15.30 -8.63
CA GLN A 257 -6.38 15.15 -9.91
C GLN A 257 -6.04 13.68 -10.17
N PHE A 258 -5.61 12.94 -9.14
CA PHE A 258 -5.34 11.50 -9.27
C PHE A 258 -6.62 10.71 -9.52
N LEU A 259 -7.73 11.03 -8.84
CA LEU A 259 -9.01 10.40 -9.11
C LEU A 259 -9.46 10.64 -10.57
N LYS A 260 -9.30 11.87 -11.06
CA LYS A 260 -9.61 12.22 -12.45
C LYS A 260 -8.77 11.40 -13.44
N GLU A 261 -7.49 11.20 -13.15
CA GLU A 261 -6.62 10.37 -13.99
C GLU A 261 -7.06 8.90 -14.00
N TRP A 262 -7.50 8.34 -12.87
CA TRP A 262 -8.10 7.00 -12.82
C TRP A 262 -9.36 6.94 -13.70
N GLN A 263 -10.27 7.90 -13.59
CA GLN A 263 -11.51 7.97 -14.39
C GLN A 263 -11.24 8.15 -15.89
N ASN A 264 -10.26 8.97 -16.26
CA ASN A 264 -9.88 9.19 -17.66
C ASN A 264 -9.32 7.91 -18.30
N ARG A 265 -8.48 7.17 -17.56
CA ARG A 265 -7.84 5.93 -18.06
C ARG A 265 -8.78 4.73 -18.03
N PHE A 266 -9.72 4.71 -17.09
CA PHE A 266 -10.66 3.62 -16.86
C PHE A 266 -12.11 4.11 -16.77
N PRO A 267 -12.69 4.56 -17.89
CA PRO A 267 -14.03 5.16 -17.89
C PRO A 267 -15.15 4.18 -17.53
N LYS A 268 -14.88 2.87 -17.55
CA LYS A 268 -15.83 1.82 -17.14
C LYS A 268 -15.73 1.48 -15.63
N ALA A 269 -14.79 2.09 -14.89
CA ALA A 269 -14.62 1.82 -13.47
C ALA A 269 -15.84 2.24 -12.65
N GLU A 270 -16.25 1.42 -11.69
CA GLU A 270 -17.23 1.78 -10.68
C GLU A 270 -16.56 2.71 -9.66
N VAL A 271 -17.05 3.96 -9.51
CA VAL A 271 -16.38 4.97 -8.68
C VAL A 271 -17.29 5.43 -7.56
N HIS A 272 -16.81 5.28 -6.31
CA HIS A 272 -17.44 5.78 -5.10
C HIS A 272 -16.54 6.81 -4.42
N ARG A 273 -17.13 7.98 -4.13
CA ARG A 273 -16.45 9.12 -3.50
C ARG A 273 -17.02 9.34 -2.11
N PHE A 274 -16.12 9.55 -1.14
CA PHE A 274 -16.50 9.74 0.27
C PHE A 274 -16.06 11.13 0.74
N SER A 275 -17.03 12.04 0.88
CA SER A 275 -16.79 13.42 1.35
C SER A 275 -16.45 13.51 2.84
N ASP A 276 -16.59 12.41 3.56
CA ASP A 276 -16.28 12.27 4.97
C ASP A 276 -14.99 11.47 5.24
N ALA A 277 -14.21 11.18 4.18
CA ALA A 277 -12.97 10.40 4.29
C ALA A 277 -11.75 11.13 3.68
N GLY A 278 -10.57 10.83 4.23
CA GLY A 278 -9.26 11.28 3.76
C GLY A 278 -8.45 10.17 3.11
N HIS A 279 -7.13 10.27 3.23
CA HIS A 279 -6.20 9.30 2.67
C HIS A 279 -6.36 7.90 3.27
N TYR A 280 -6.62 7.81 4.59
CA TYR A 280 -6.87 6.53 5.26
C TYR A 280 -8.34 6.13 5.15
N VAL A 281 -8.81 5.97 3.91
CA VAL A 281 -10.22 5.73 3.59
C VAL A 281 -10.80 4.48 4.26
N LEU A 282 -10.00 3.43 4.48
CA LEU A 282 -10.41 2.23 5.22
C LEU A 282 -10.48 2.42 6.74
N GLU A 283 -9.90 3.48 7.27
CA GLU A 283 -10.06 3.85 8.68
C GLU A 283 -11.22 4.80 8.89
N ASP A 284 -11.51 5.64 7.89
CA ASP A 284 -12.57 6.63 7.98
C ASP A 284 -13.97 6.04 7.73
N VAL A 285 -14.11 5.16 6.73
CA VAL A 285 -15.42 4.65 6.28
C VAL A 285 -15.41 3.15 5.94
N PRO A 286 -14.85 2.27 6.80
CA PRO A 286 -14.77 0.84 6.52
C PRO A 286 -16.16 0.21 6.33
N GLU A 287 -17.18 0.69 7.08
CA GLU A 287 -18.55 0.22 7.00
C GLU A 287 -19.22 0.49 5.65
N LYS A 288 -18.72 1.46 4.88
CA LYS A 288 -19.16 1.75 3.50
C LYS A 288 -18.37 0.94 2.47
N ILE A 289 -17.04 0.83 2.65
CA ILE A 289 -16.15 0.20 1.67
C ILE A 289 -16.26 -1.32 1.68
N VAL A 290 -16.35 -1.95 2.86
CA VAL A 290 -16.42 -3.42 2.96
C VAL A 290 -17.62 -3.99 2.19
N PRO A 291 -18.84 -3.46 2.32
CA PRO A 291 -19.97 -3.92 1.48
C PRO A 291 -19.74 -3.71 -0.01
N LEU A 292 -19.22 -2.54 -0.43
CA LEU A 292 -18.93 -2.27 -1.85
C LEU A 292 -17.94 -3.26 -2.44
N VAL A 293 -16.88 -3.61 -1.71
CA VAL A 293 -15.92 -4.61 -2.17
C VAL A 293 -16.59 -5.98 -2.29
N ARG A 294 -17.42 -6.40 -1.33
CA ARG A 294 -18.17 -7.66 -1.41
C ARG A 294 -19.11 -7.71 -2.62
N ASP A 295 -19.88 -6.65 -2.84
CA ASP A 295 -20.82 -6.55 -3.95
C ASP A 295 -20.07 -6.58 -5.30
N PHE A 296 -18.96 -5.86 -5.39
CA PHE A 296 -18.10 -5.87 -6.56
C PHE A 296 -17.57 -7.27 -6.88
N LEU A 297 -17.10 -8.02 -5.87
CA LEU A 297 -16.63 -9.39 -6.03
C LEU A 297 -17.74 -10.32 -6.51
N GLN A 298 -18.98 -10.14 -6.03
CA GLN A 298 -20.16 -10.93 -6.44
C GLN A 298 -20.63 -10.59 -7.86
N LYS A 299 -20.58 -9.32 -8.26
CA LYS A 299 -20.93 -8.86 -9.62
C LYS A 299 -19.95 -9.38 -10.68
N HIS A 300 -18.71 -9.63 -10.30
CA HIS A 300 -17.64 -10.06 -11.20
C HIS A 300 -17.05 -11.41 -10.75
N PRO A 301 -17.77 -12.54 -10.85
CA PRO A 301 -17.28 -13.84 -10.40
C PRO A 301 -16.08 -14.33 -11.20
N LEU A 302 -15.18 -15.15 -10.55
CA LEU A 302 -13.95 -15.72 -11.15
C LEU A 302 -13.99 -17.24 -11.11
#